data_60ae65363f02f040d148fb073bd2b1fe
#
_entry.id   60ae65363f02f040d148fb073bd2b1fe
#
_cell.length_a   1.000
_cell.length_b   1.000
_cell.length_c   1.000
_cell.angle_alpha   90.00
_cell.angle_beta   90.00
_cell.angle_gamma   90.00
#
_symmetry.space_group_name_H-M   'P 1'
#
loop_
_entity.id
_entity.type
_entity.pdbx_description
1 polymer ?
#
loop_
_entity_poly.entity_id
_entity_poly.type
_entity_poly.pdbx_seq_one_letter_code
_entity_poly.pdbx_strand_id
1 'polypeptide(L)'
;MTTFKQTLRTLGICSCLLLVASTVGGMVNAADSTQDQIDALQDAVGKLKQSVNKMDGDSPGCKIKSKAFMTLECSKFTAKIFGRIHFDSTWYDDDVTAMGSGTEFRRARIGMKGKMYKNWGYKMEMDLADNAVSTKDLYVEYLGLKKKFHRMKVWVGNHKIPFSLEEMTSSKYQNFQERAFTDDIQWIPGRAEGIGVSFNGKNWNFSTAVHGEHVAVGDGDETDEGWGIAGRLTVAPVYDKKANHFVHTGISVRRWQKQGDNTSFIDFDDQPHSHQTTVNFLNTGAIAFVDNYTVVGPELAFGYGPFGMQAEYFQIDVNRETNDDLDFSASYVEGWYYLTGEGRSYKPKKGTFGRIKPKKNLSDGGLGALGLAVRYTTANMTDGDVQGGGQHTWTGAVNWHANPYVVMRAEYIKVMADNDAVNGGDEPSIFQMRMQIDW
;
A
#
# COMPACT_ATOMS: atom_id res chain seq x y z
N MET A 1 -20.35 8.66 -42.30
CA MET A 1 -20.94 7.42 -41.72
C MET A 1 -19.94 6.53 -40.97
N THR A 2 -18.66 6.63 -41.22
CA THR A 2 -17.59 5.84 -40.56
C THR A 2 -17.29 6.29 -39.14
N THR A 3 -17.41 7.57 -38.81
CA THR A 3 -17.09 8.13 -37.48
C THR A 3 -18.13 7.77 -36.41
N PHE A 4 -19.41 7.67 -36.76
CA PHE A 4 -20.48 7.34 -35.84
C PHE A 4 -20.47 5.86 -35.38
N LYS A 5 -20.05 4.94 -36.25
CA LYS A 5 -19.86 3.52 -35.92
C LYS A 5 -18.65 3.28 -34.97
N GLN A 6 -17.65 4.15 -34.99
CA GLN A 6 -16.51 4.07 -34.09
C GLN A 6 -16.87 4.53 -32.66
N THR A 7 -17.70 5.54 -32.54
CA THR A 7 -18.17 6.06 -31.22
C THR A 7 -19.07 5.06 -30.50
N LEU A 8 -19.96 4.37 -31.23
CA LEU A 8 -20.83 3.32 -30.66
C LEU A 8 -20.04 2.07 -30.20
N ARG A 9 -18.90 1.75 -30.82
CA ARG A 9 -18.04 0.63 -30.42
C ARG A 9 -17.21 0.93 -29.17
N THR A 10 -16.82 2.20 -28.96
CA THR A 10 -16.14 2.64 -27.73
C THR A 10 -17.09 2.67 -26.54
N LEU A 11 -18.35 3.03 -26.74
CA LEU A 11 -19.43 2.95 -25.74
C LEU A 11 -19.75 1.50 -25.34
N GLY A 12 -19.64 0.53 -26.27
CA GLY A 12 -19.85 -0.90 -25.98
C GLY A 12 -18.81 -1.47 -25.01
N ILE A 13 -17.56 -1.01 -25.07
CA ILE A 13 -16.49 -1.45 -24.14
C ILE A 13 -16.70 -0.85 -22.74
N CYS A 14 -17.13 0.41 -22.64
CA CYS A 14 -17.51 1.03 -21.38
C CYS A 14 -18.75 0.36 -20.77
N SER A 15 -19.73 -0.07 -21.57
CA SER A 15 -20.92 -0.79 -21.09
C SER A 15 -20.58 -2.17 -20.53
N CYS A 16 -19.62 -2.89 -21.10
CA CYS A 16 -19.17 -4.17 -20.52
C CYS A 16 -18.41 -3.98 -19.17
N LEU A 17 -17.66 -2.90 -19.03
CA LEU A 17 -16.97 -2.56 -17.77
C LEU A 17 -17.94 -2.10 -16.68
N LEU A 18 -18.99 -1.35 -17.06
CA LEU A 18 -20.08 -0.95 -16.16
C LEU A 18 -20.98 -2.15 -15.76
N LEU A 19 -21.18 -3.13 -16.65
CA LEU A 19 -21.91 -4.37 -16.33
C LEU A 19 -21.16 -5.25 -15.32
N VAL A 20 -19.83 -5.30 -15.37
CA VAL A 20 -19.02 -6.03 -14.35
C VAL A 20 -19.10 -5.31 -13.00
N ALA A 21 -19.04 -3.97 -12.97
CA ALA A 21 -19.20 -3.20 -11.74
C ALA A 21 -20.63 -3.30 -11.16
N SER A 22 -21.66 -3.30 -12.01
CA SER A 22 -23.04 -3.41 -11.56
C SER A 22 -23.45 -4.83 -11.16
N THR A 23 -22.88 -5.87 -11.76
CA THR A 23 -23.12 -7.27 -11.34
C THR A 23 -22.42 -7.61 -10.04
N VAL A 24 -21.25 -7.06 -9.78
CA VAL A 24 -20.55 -7.26 -8.49
C VAL A 24 -21.21 -6.44 -7.37
N GLY A 25 -21.66 -5.21 -7.64
CA GLY A 25 -22.37 -4.38 -6.66
C GLY A 25 -23.80 -4.83 -6.34
N GLY A 26 -24.47 -5.54 -7.26
CA GLY A 26 -25.82 -6.09 -7.05
C GLY A 26 -25.87 -7.42 -6.28
N MET A 27 -24.74 -8.12 -6.13
CA MET A 27 -24.68 -9.44 -5.49
C MET A 27 -24.47 -9.43 -3.97
N VAL A 28 -24.24 -8.26 -3.37
CA VAL A 28 -23.91 -8.15 -1.93
C VAL A 28 -25.16 -8.15 -1.02
N ASN A 29 -26.37 -8.15 -1.55
CA ASN A 29 -27.61 -7.99 -0.76
C ASN A 29 -28.56 -9.19 -0.71
N ALA A 30 -28.10 -10.43 -0.94
CA ALA A 30 -28.94 -11.62 -0.71
C ALA A 30 -28.08 -12.73 -0.09
N ALA A 31 -28.52 -13.23 1.05
CA ALA A 31 -27.94 -14.36 1.77
C ALA A 31 -28.23 -15.66 1.01
N ASP A 32 -27.42 -15.93 -0.01
CA ASP A 32 -27.40 -17.21 -0.72
C ASP A 32 -26.10 -17.96 -0.47
N SER A 33 -26.15 -19.29 -0.57
CA SER A 33 -25.05 -20.16 -0.20
C SER A 33 -23.75 -19.80 -0.94
N THR A 34 -22.61 -20.10 -0.33
CA THR A 34 -21.28 -19.93 -0.92
C THR A 34 -21.18 -20.58 -2.32
N GLN A 35 -21.96 -21.62 -2.58
CA GLN A 35 -22.02 -22.32 -3.85
C GLN A 35 -22.69 -21.46 -4.93
N ASP A 36 -23.78 -20.77 -4.61
CA ASP A 36 -24.48 -19.89 -5.57
C ASP A 36 -23.61 -18.69 -5.99
N GLN A 37 -22.78 -18.19 -5.07
CA GLN A 37 -21.80 -17.17 -5.38
C GLN A 37 -20.67 -17.66 -6.30
N ILE A 38 -20.21 -18.91 -6.10
CA ILE A 38 -19.22 -19.56 -6.96
C ILE A 38 -19.81 -19.78 -8.37
N ASP A 39 -21.03 -20.26 -8.46
CA ASP A 39 -21.71 -20.52 -9.72
C ASP A 39 -21.98 -19.22 -10.50
N ALA A 40 -22.39 -18.16 -9.80
CA ALA A 40 -22.55 -16.84 -10.39
C ALA A 40 -21.23 -16.24 -10.90
N LEU A 41 -20.14 -16.45 -10.17
CA LEU A 41 -18.78 -16.05 -10.61
C LEU A 41 -18.31 -16.87 -11.82
N GLN A 42 -18.58 -18.15 -11.85
CA GLN A 42 -18.25 -19.02 -12.99
C GLN A 42 -19.04 -18.64 -14.25
N ASP A 43 -20.33 -18.31 -14.11
CA ASP A 43 -21.16 -17.82 -15.20
C ASP A 43 -20.69 -16.44 -15.71
N ALA A 44 -20.35 -15.52 -14.82
CA ALA A 44 -19.78 -14.23 -15.17
C ALA A 44 -18.43 -14.37 -15.92
N VAL A 45 -17.56 -15.26 -15.46
CA VAL A 45 -16.29 -15.59 -16.14
C VAL A 45 -16.55 -16.27 -17.51
N GLY A 46 -17.57 -17.13 -17.60
CA GLY A 46 -18.01 -17.75 -18.85
C GLY A 46 -18.50 -16.71 -19.87
N LYS A 47 -19.34 -15.78 -19.44
CA LYS A 47 -19.82 -14.65 -20.28
C LYS A 47 -18.71 -13.71 -20.69
N LEU A 48 -17.76 -13.43 -19.80
CA LEU A 48 -16.57 -12.64 -20.10
C LEU A 48 -15.70 -13.34 -21.17
N LYS A 49 -15.46 -14.66 -21.04
CA LYS A 49 -14.73 -15.44 -22.03
C LYS A 49 -15.43 -15.44 -23.40
N GLN A 50 -16.75 -15.58 -23.44
CA GLN A 50 -17.51 -15.53 -24.70
C GLN A 50 -17.47 -14.13 -25.32
N SER A 51 -17.55 -13.08 -24.52
CA SER A 51 -17.44 -11.69 -25.00
C SER A 51 -16.04 -11.39 -25.54
N VAL A 52 -15.00 -11.88 -24.86
CA VAL A 52 -13.61 -11.78 -25.32
C VAL A 52 -13.39 -12.55 -26.61
N ASN A 53 -13.92 -13.78 -26.75
CA ASN A 53 -13.80 -14.57 -27.97
C ASN A 53 -14.59 -13.96 -29.17
N LYS A 54 -15.73 -13.31 -28.89
CA LYS A 54 -16.45 -12.54 -29.92
C LYS A 54 -15.70 -11.30 -30.37
N MET A 55 -14.91 -10.68 -29.48
CA MET A 55 -14.05 -9.52 -29.82
C MET A 55 -12.84 -9.93 -30.69
N ASP A 56 -12.36 -11.16 -30.57
CA ASP A 56 -11.23 -11.68 -31.36
C ASP A 56 -11.60 -11.91 -32.85
N GLY A 57 -12.89 -12.14 -33.17
CA GLY A 57 -13.37 -12.39 -34.53
C GLY A 57 -13.61 -11.15 -35.39
N ASP A 58 -13.82 -9.94 -34.78
CA ASP A 58 -14.35 -8.79 -35.50
C ASP A 58 -13.62 -7.44 -35.24
N SER A 59 -12.54 -7.41 -34.48
CA SER A 59 -11.79 -6.19 -34.18
C SER A 59 -10.33 -6.29 -34.60
N PRO A 60 -9.98 -5.74 -35.78
CA PRO A 60 -8.58 -5.66 -36.19
C PRO A 60 -7.83 -4.72 -35.22
N GLY A 61 -7.04 -5.27 -34.29
CA GLY A 61 -6.11 -4.49 -33.50
C GLY A 61 -5.99 -4.78 -31.99
N CYS A 62 -6.75 -5.73 -31.43
CA CYS A 62 -6.58 -6.15 -30.03
C CYS A 62 -5.89 -7.51 -29.94
N LYS A 63 -4.93 -7.64 -29.01
CA LYS A 63 -4.21 -8.88 -28.70
C LYS A 63 -4.27 -9.15 -27.22
N ILE A 64 -4.61 -10.39 -26.84
CA ILE A 64 -4.50 -10.86 -25.46
C ILE A 64 -3.11 -11.45 -25.29
N LYS A 65 -2.35 -10.93 -24.32
CA LYS A 65 -1.05 -11.48 -23.93
C LYS A 65 -1.19 -12.10 -22.54
N SER A 66 -0.89 -13.39 -22.45
CA SER A 66 -0.99 -14.16 -21.20
C SER A 66 0.36 -14.49 -20.57
N LYS A 67 1.36 -13.61 -20.66
CA LYS A 67 2.62 -13.80 -19.94
C LYS A 67 2.38 -13.53 -18.45
N ALA A 68 2.11 -14.59 -17.70
CA ALA A 68 1.81 -14.61 -16.28
C ALA A 68 0.46 -13.95 -15.87
N PHE A 69 -0.07 -12.97 -16.62
CA PHE A 69 -1.33 -12.29 -16.32
C PHE A 69 -2.01 -11.81 -17.59
N MET A 70 -3.34 -11.71 -17.54
CA MET A 70 -4.12 -11.23 -18.67
C MET A 70 -3.83 -9.75 -18.94
N THR A 71 -3.28 -9.47 -20.11
CA THR A 71 -3.08 -8.11 -20.62
C THR A 71 -3.77 -8.00 -21.98
N LEU A 72 -4.73 -7.09 -22.07
CA LEU A 72 -5.37 -6.71 -23.33
C LEU A 72 -4.58 -5.55 -23.93
N GLU A 73 -4.12 -5.71 -25.17
CA GLU A 73 -3.43 -4.66 -25.93
C GLU A 73 -4.19 -4.38 -27.23
N CYS A 74 -4.79 -3.20 -27.32
CA CYS A 74 -5.41 -2.66 -28.53
C CYS A 74 -4.59 -1.48 -29.07
N SER A 75 -4.86 -1.01 -30.29
CA SER A 75 -4.10 0.07 -30.91
C SER A 75 -4.00 1.37 -30.09
N LYS A 76 -5.07 1.72 -29.35
CA LYS A 76 -5.17 2.95 -28.56
C LYS A 76 -5.41 2.71 -27.06
N PHE A 77 -5.55 1.45 -26.64
CA PHE A 77 -5.92 1.07 -25.28
C PHE A 77 -5.14 -0.16 -24.82
N THR A 78 -4.67 -0.14 -23.58
CA THR A 78 -4.13 -1.33 -22.91
C THR A 78 -4.77 -1.50 -21.57
N ALA A 79 -5.07 -2.73 -21.16
CA ALA A 79 -5.54 -3.07 -19.82
C ALA A 79 -4.76 -4.27 -19.28
N LYS A 80 -4.28 -4.16 -18.06
CA LYS A 80 -3.68 -5.26 -17.30
C LYS A 80 -4.48 -5.46 -16.03
N ILE A 81 -5.04 -6.65 -15.85
CA ILE A 81 -5.65 -7.07 -14.59
C ILE A 81 -4.54 -7.51 -13.64
N PHE A 82 -4.64 -7.15 -12.37
CA PHE A 82 -3.72 -7.53 -11.31
C PHE A 82 -4.46 -7.67 -9.99
N GLY A 83 -3.85 -8.38 -9.04
CA GLY A 83 -4.47 -8.54 -7.74
C GLY A 83 -3.49 -9.07 -6.71
N ARG A 84 -4.01 -9.32 -5.50
CA ARG A 84 -3.33 -10.02 -4.41
C ARG A 84 -4.33 -10.56 -3.40
N ILE A 85 -3.95 -11.65 -2.78
CA ILE A 85 -4.61 -12.20 -1.60
C ILE A 85 -3.53 -12.34 -0.53
N HIS A 86 -3.81 -11.83 0.68
CA HIS A 86 -3.06 -12.09 1.90
C HIS A 86 -4.02 -12.75 2.88
N PHE A 87 -3.70 -13.97 3.27
CA PHE A 87 -4.41 -14.73 4.30
C PHE A 87 -3.48 -14.87 5.49
N ASP A 88 -3.94 -14.42 6.65
CA ASP A 88 -3.18 -14.37 7.89
C ASP A 88 -3.77 -15.29 8.94
N SER A 89 -2.90 -15.80 9.79
CA SER A 89 -3.25 -16.51 11.02
C SER A 89 -2.36 -15.97 12.14
N THR A 90 -2.96 -15.59 13.25
CA THR A 90 -2.28 -14.93 14.35
C THR A 90 -2.63 -15.62 15.68
N TRP A 91 -1.62 -15.78 16.52
CA TRP A 91 -1.72 -16.32 17.88
C TRP A 91 -1.05 -15.33 18.84
N TYR A 92 -1.78 -14.97 19.86
CA TYR A 92 -1.32 -14.07 20.93
C TYR A 92 -1.00 -14.86 22.18
N ASP A 93 0.13 -14.52 22.78
CA ASP A 93 0.50 -14.89 24.16
C ASP A 93 0.36 -13.61 24.96
N ASP A 94 -0.82 -13.46 25.56
CA ASP A 94 -1.22 -12.26 26.27
C ASP A 94 -0.40 -12.12 27.56
N ASP A 95 -0.11 -10.88 27.95
CA ASP A 95 0.44 -10.57 29.26
C ASP A 95 -0.67 -10.04 30.17
N VAL A 96 -1.10 -8.80 30.00
CA VAL A 96 -2.17 -8.16 30.79
C VAL A 96 -3.44 -8.00 29.95
N THR A 97 -3.32 -7.45 28.74
CA THR A 97 -4.45 -7.14 27.87
C THR A 97 -4.78 -8.34 26.97
N ALA A 98 -6.02 -8.82 27.08
CA ALA A 98 -6.47 -9.96 26.27
C ALA A 98 -6.57 -9.61 24.79
N MET A 99 -5.99 -10.45 23.93
CA MET A 99 -6.04 -10.36 22.48
C MET A 99 -6.52 -11.68 21.87
N GLY A 100 -7.51 -11.61 20.97
CA GLY A 100 -8.12 -12.79 20.36
C GLY A 100 -7.31 -13.38 19.20
N SER A 101 -6.77 -14.59 19.33
CA SER A 101 -6.14 -15.31 18.24
C SER A 101 -7.14 -15.64 17.14
N GLY A 102 -6.74 -15.60 15.85
CA GLY A 102 -7.66 -15.85 14.76
C GLY A 102 -7.03 -15.87 13.37
N THR A 103 -7.91 -15.80 12.37
CA THR A 103 -7.53 -15.76 10.94
C THR A 103 -8.30 -14.67 10.22
N GLU A 104 -7.68 -14.08 9.21
CA GLU A 104 -8.30 -13.04 8.39
C GLU A 104 -7.81 -13.06 6.94
N PHE A 105 -8.59 -12.50 6.04
CA PHE A 105 -8.10 -12.01 4.77
C PHE A 105 -7.63 -10.57 4.93
N ARG A 106 -6.38 -10.37 5.30
CA ARG A 106 -5.82 -9.02 5.47
C ARG A 106 -5.90 -8.14 4.22
N ARG A 107 -5.84 -8.75 3.03
CA ARG A 107 -6.02 -8.08 1.72
C ARG A 107 -6.59 -9.05 0.70
N ALA A 108 -7.67 -8.63 0.05
CA ALA A 108 -8.28 -9.34 -1.07
C ALA A 108 -8.47 -8.36 -2.25
N ARG A 109 -7.35 -7.95 -2.89
CA ARG A 109 -7.35 -6.85 -3.87
C ARG A 109 -7.44 -7.33 -5.29
N ILE A 110 -8.29 -6.65 -6.06
CA ILE A 110 -8.35 -6.76 -7.50
C ILE A 110 -8.21 -5.36 -8.11
N GLY A 111 -7.59 -5.27 -9.29
CA GLY A 111 -7.44 -4.00 -9.95
C GLY A 111 -7.10 -4.11 -11.42
N MET A 112 -7.25 -2.99 -12.10
CA MET A 112 -6.92 -2.82 -13.49
C MET A 112 -6.08 -1.56 -13.68
N LYS A 113 -5.11 -1.63 -14.59
CA LYS A 113 -4.31 -0.48 -15.00
C LYS A 113 -3.94 -0.57 -16.46
N GLY A 114 -3.74 0.57 -17.07
CA GLY A 114 -3.40 0.60 -18.47
C GLY A 114 -3.09 1.98 -19.01
N LYS A 115 -3.21 2.10 -20.33
CA LYS A 115 -3.02 3.37 -21.04
C LYS A 115 -4.10 3.55 -22.07
N MET A 116 -4.46 4.81 -22.32
CA MET A 116 -5.34 5.25 -23.38
C MET A 116 -4.61 6.31 -24.21
N TYR A 117 -4.76 6.26 -25.54
CA TYR A 117 -4.20 7.24 -26.48
C TYR A 117 -2.72 7.59 -26.22
N LYS A 118 -1.89 6.59 -25.85
CA LYS A 118 -0.44 6.67 -25.57
C LYS A 118 -0.05 7.46 -24.34
N ASN A 119 -0.69 8.61 -24.08
CA ASN A 119 -0.26 9.59 -23.08
C ASN A 119 -1.07 9.57 -21.78
N TRP A 120 -2.23 8.97 -21.76
CA TRP A 120 -3.07 8.85 -20.57
C TRP A 120 -2.91 7.46 -19.96
N GLY A 121 -2.55 7.41 -18.71
CA GLY A 121 -2.55 6.20 -17.91
C GLY A 121 -3.72 6.21 -16.94
N TYR A 122 -4.12 5.06 -16.46
CA TYR A 122 -5.13 4.92 -15.43
C TYR A 122 -4.80 3.74 -14.52
N LYS A 123 -5.25 3.80 -13.29
CA LYS A 123 -5.23 2.69 -12.35
C LYS A 123 -6.49 2.73 -11.49
N MET A 124 -7.10 1.57 -11.30
CA MET A 124 -8.13 1.31 -10.32
C MET A 124 -7.76 0.05 -9.54
N GLU A 125 -7.94 0.07 -8.23
CA GLU A 125 -7.68 -1.06 -7.32
C GLU A 125 -8.67 -0.98 -6.17
N MET A 126 -9.36 -2.06 -5.90
CA MET A 126 -10.30 -2.23 -4.80
C MET A 126 -9.79 -3.31 -3.86
N ASP A 127 -10.11 -3.20 -2.58
CA ASP A 127 -9.91 -4.22 -1.57
C ASP A 127 -11.28 -4.76 -1.15
N LEU A 128 -11.41 -6.06 -1.11
CA LEU A 128 -12.63 -6.80 -0.76
C LEU A 128 -12.47 -7.54 0.58
N ALA A 129 -11.43 -7.23 1.34
CA ALA A 129 -11.28 -7.73 2.70
C ALA A 129 -12.41 -7.20 3.59
N ASP A 130 -12.64 -7.85 4.73
CA ASP A 130 -13.58 -7.43 5.79
C ASP A 130 -15.05 -7.32 5.35
N ASN A 131 -15.45 -8.07 4.30
CA ASN A 131 -16.79 -8.01 3.70
C ASN A 131 -17.20 -6.59 3.24
N ALA A 132 -16.25 -5.72 3.02
CA ALA A 132 -16.45 -4.36 2.54
C ALA A 132 -15.67 -4.11 1.25
N VAL A 133 -16.17 -3.20 0.42
CA VAL A 133 -15.44 -2.74 -0.77
C VAL A 133 -14.78 -1.42 -0.43
N SER A 134 -13.45 -1.40 -0.30
CA SER A 134 -12.72 -0.17 -0.10
C SER A 134 -11.90 0.21 -1.34
N THR A 135 -12.01 1.49 -1.73
CA THR A 135 -11.23 2.05 -2.84
C THR A 135 -9.78 2.22 -2.41
N LYS A 136 -8.83 1.66 -3.18
CA LYS A 136 -7.40 1.86 -2.94
C LYS A 136 -6.82 2.85 -3.95
N ASP A 137 -6.41 2.43 -5.14
CA ASP A 137 -5.96 3.38 -6.16
C ASP A 137 -7.10 3.66 -7.16
N LEU A 138 -7.44 4.91 -7.37
CA LEU A 138 -8.41 5.34 -8.37
C LEU A 138 -7.96 6.67 -8.96
N TYR A 139 -7.11 6.62 -10.00
CA TYR A 139 -6.53 7.82 -10.57
C TYR A 139 -6.28 7.71 -12.08
N VAL A 140 -6.18 8.87 -12.70
CA VAL A 140 -5.72 9.05 -14.07
C VAL A 140 -4.36 9.74 -14.05
N GLU A 141 -3.42 9.33 -14.93
CA GLU A 141 -2.11 9.96 -15.05
C GLU A 141 -1.85 10.46 -16.48
N TYR A 142 -1.25 11.65 -16.60
CA TYR A 142 -0.77 12.18 -17.87
C TYR A 142 0.73 11.91 -18.02
N LEU A 143 1.09 11.21 -19.10
CA LEU A 143 2.43 10.71 -19.39
C LEU A 143 3.11 11.45 -20.53
N GLY A 144 2.45 12.41 -21.17
CA GLY A 144 2.93 13.12 -22.36
C GLY A 144 4.18 13.96 -22.12
N LEU A 145 4.44 14.35 -20.87
CA LEU A 145 5.59 15.17 -20.48
C LEU A 145 6.88 14.37 -20.23
N LYS A 146 6.83 13.03 -20.25
CA LYS A 146 7.97 12.15 -19.94
C LYS A 146 9.23 12.39 -20.76
N LYS A 147 9.08 12.80 -22.02
CA LYS A 147 10.22 13.07 -22.92
C LYS A 147 10.81 14.46 -22.74
N LYS A 148 10.04 15.39 -22.20
CA LYS A 148 10.41 16.82 -22.13
C LYS A 148 11.02 17.22 -20.79
N PHE A 149 10.47 16.71 -19.65
CA PHE A 149 10.80 17.19 -18.31
C PHE A 149 11.12 15.99 -17.38
N HIS A 150 12.37 15.53 -17.33
CA HIS A 150 12.83 14.51 -16.37
C HIS A 150 11.81 13.39 -16.11
N ARG A 151 11.20 12.84 -17.18
CA ARG A 151 10.15 11.83 -17.12
C ARG A 151 8.94 12.22 -16.26
N MET A 152 8.60 13.49 -16.24
CA MET A 152 7.48 14.06 -15.52
C MET A 152 6.18 13.30 -15.79
N LYS A 153 5.43 13.05 -14.74
CA LYS A 153 4.07 12.55 -14.74
C LYS A 153 3.22 13.41 -13.84
N VAL A 154 1.98 13.63 -14.24
CA VAL A 154 0.96 14.26 -13.40
C VAL A 154 -0.15 13.23 -13.19
N TRP A 155 -0.70 13.13 -12.00
CA TRP A 155 -1.86 12.29 -11.70
C TRP A 155 -2.91 13.05 -10.92
N VAL A 156 -4.17 12.62 -11.08
CA VAL A 156 -5.34 13.18 -10.39
C VAL A 156 -6.22 12.03 -9.94
N GLY A 157 -6.73 12.10 -8.72
CA GLY A 157 -7.61 11.13 -8.09
C GLY A 157 -7.01 10.54 -6.83
N ASN A 158 -7.57 9.43 -6.34
CA ASN A 158 -7.11 8.75 -5.13
C ASN A 158 -5.84 7.94 -5.40
N HIS A 159 -4.74 8.34 -4.80
CA HIS A 159 -3.43 7.72 -4.99
C HIS A 159 -2.58 7.74 -3.72
N LYS A 160 -1.50 6.97 -3.72
CA LYS A 160 -0.53 7.02 -2.63
C LYS A 160 0.07 8.41 -2.45
N ILE A 161 0.06 8.90 -1.23
CA ILE A 161 0.77 10.11 -0.84
C ILE A 161 2.27 9.86 -0.95
N PRO A 162 3.06 10.77 -1.56
CA PRO A 162 4.50 10.59 -1.72
C PRO A 162 5.24 10.83 -0.39
N PHE A 163 5.22 9.85 0.47
CA PHE A 163 5.84 9.85 1.79
C PHE A 163 6.39 8.46 2.12
N SER A 164 7.49 8.35 2.89
CA SER A 164 8.10 7.13 3.42
C SER A 164 8.58 6.11 2.36
N LEU A 165 9.68 5.46 2.60
CA LEU A 165 10.18 4.33 1.83
C LEU A 165 9.28 3.11 1.99
N GLU A 166 8.87 2.83 3.23
CA GLU A 166 8.06 1.67 3.54
C GLU A 166 6.65 1.83 2.98
N GLU A 167 6.00 3.01 3.14
CA GLU A 167 4.69 3.24 2.57
C GLU A 167 4.71 3.22 1.03
N MET A 168 5.68 3.84 0.38
CA MET A 168 5.78 3.82 -1.09
C MET A 168 6.16 2.45 -1.65
N THR A 169 6.76 1.58 -0.86
CA THR A 169 6.96 0.17 -1.21
C THR A 169 5.64 -0.59 -1.11
N SER A 170 5.33 -1.39 -2.12
CA SER A 170 4.10 -2.18 -2.12
C SER A 170 4.13 -3.24 -1.00
N SER A 171 3.01 -3.45 -0.29
CA SER A 171 2.87 -4.51 0.72
C SER A 171 3.19 -5.93 0.20
N LYS A 172 3.23 -6.13 -1.12
CA LYS A 172 3.70 -7.38 -1.75
C LYS A 172 5.20 -7.63 -1.61
N TYR A 173 5.97 -6.60 -1.25
CA TYR A 173 7.44 -6.61 -1.28
C TYR A 173 8.07 -6.24 0.06
N GLN A 174 7.27 -6.14 1.11
CA GLN A 174 7.75 -5.96 2.48
C GLN A 174 8.41 -7.26 3.00
N ASN A 175 9.32 -7.11 3.95
CA ASN A 175 9.90 -8.24 4.67
C ASN A 175 9.00 -8.72 5.82
N PHE A 176 8.14 -7.84 6.32
CA PHE A 176 7.21 -8.08 7.42
C PHE A 176 5.76 -8.05 6.93
N GLN A 177 4.84 -8.61 7.71
CA GLN A 177 3.42 -8.68 7.37
C GLN A 177 2.78 -7.30 7.41
N GLU A 178 3.07 -6.55 8.49
CA GLU A 178 2.63 -5.16 8.60
C GLU A 178 3.83 -4.21 8.58
N ARG A 179 3.59 -2.96 8.21
CA ARG A 179 4.56 -1.87 8.27
C ARG A 179 4.88 -1.51 9.71
N ALA A 180 5.96 -0.76 9.91
CA ALA A 180 6.36 -0.32 11.23
C ALA A 180 5.32 0.60 11.88
N PHE A 181 4.91 1.67 11.17
CA PHE A 181 3.97 2.66 11.73
C PHE A 181 3.06 3.33 10.70
N THR A 182 3.05 2.93 9.45
CA THR A 182 2.53 3.78 8.37
C THR A 182 1.17 3.40 7.83
N ASP A 183 0.60 2.27 8.23
CA ASP A 183 -0.74 1.88 7.77
C ASP A 183 -1.82 2.20 8.80
N ASP A 184 -1.52 2.13 10.08
CA ASP A 184 -2.50 2.19 11.15
C ASP A 184 -2.39 3.51 11.95
N ILE A 185 -1.23 4.16 11.95
CA ILE A 185 -1.10 5.53 12.43
C ILE A 185 -1.61 6.47 11.36
N GLN A 186 -2.70 7.14 11.62
CA GLN A 186 -3.36 8.06 10.68
C GLN A 186 -2.59 9.36 10.41
N TRP A 187 -1.34 9.44 10.79
CA TRP A 187 -0.48 10.60 10.49
C TRP A 187 -0.36 10.83 9.00
N ILE A 188 -0.37 9.73 8.22
CA ILE A 188 -0.20 9.77 6.79
C ILE A 188 -1.23 8.82 6.20
N PRO A 189 -2.34 9.32 5.68
CA PRO A 189 -3.24 8.46 4.94
C PRO A 189 -2.43 7.78 3.84
N GLY A 190 -2.44 6.47 3.81
CA GLY A 190 -1.71 5.69 2.80
C GLY A 190 -2.12 6.09 1.37
N ARG A 191 -3.33 6.66 1.23
CA ARG A 191 -3.89 7.26 0.00
C ARG A 191 -4.81 8.40 0.34
N ALA A 192 -4.86 9.40 -0.56
CA ALA A 192 -5.83 10.48 -0.52
C ALA A 192 -6.17 10.97 -1.92
N GLU A 193 -7.28 11.64 -2.03
CA GLU A 193 -7.71 12.31 -3.25
C GLU A 193 -6.92 13.59 -3.47
N GLY A 194 -6.45 13.80 -4.70
CA GLY A 194 -5.65 14.99 -4.99
C GLY A 194 -5.00 14.99 -6.34
N ILE A 195 -4.09 15.93 -6.49
CA ILE A 195 -3.25 16.09 -7.68
C ILE A 195 -1.78 15.99 -7.29
N GLY A 196 -1.01 15.23 -8.06
CA GLY A 196 0.41 15.10 -7.79
C GLY A 196 1.25 15.07 -9.06
N VAL A 197 2.53 15.32 -8.87
CA VAL A 197 3.53 15.31 -9.92
C VAL A 197 4.76 14.52 -9.49
N SER A 198 5.37 13.78 -10.40
CA SER A 198 6.65 13.15 -10.14
C SER A 198 7.65 13.37 -11.28
N PHE A 199 8.90 13.52 -10.88
CA PHE A 199 10.06 13.61 -11.74
C PHE A 199 11.02 12.47 -11.39
N ASN A 200 11.73 11.92 -12.34
CA ASN A 200 12.76 10.95 -12.05
C ASN A 200 13.90 10.95 -13.04
N GLY A 201 15.11 10.76 -12.54
CA GLY A 201 16.31 10.52 -13.34
C GLY A 201 16.72 9.05 -13.36
N LYS A 202 18.00 8.82 -13.56
CA LYS A 202 18.59 7.46 -13.51
C LYS A 202 18.52 6.89 -12.08
N ASN A 203 18.94 7.68 -11.10
CA ASN A 203 19.19 7.28 -9.72
C ASN A 203 18.46 8.19 -8.70
N TRP A 204 17.42 8.92 -9.09
CA TRP A 204 16.68 9.77 -8.19
C TRP A 204 15.19 9.83 -8.57
N ASN A 205 14.37 10.18 -7.59
CA ASN A 205 12.96 10.49 -7.75
C ASN A 205 12.61 11.70 -6.88
N PHE A 206 11.80 12.60 -7.41
CA PHE A 206 11.09 13.62 -6.66
C PHE A 206 9.60 13.50 -6.97
N SER A 207 8.77 13.50 -5.96
CA SER A 207 7.31 13.46 -6.09
C SER A 207 6.69 14.41 -5.08
N THR A 208 5.63 15.11 -5.48
CA THR A 208 4.85 15.97 -4.58
C THR A 208 3.38 15.89 -4.95
N ALA A 209 2.50 16.10 -3.98
CA ALA A 209 1.06 16.13 -4.15
C ALA A 209 0.40 17.12 -3.20
N VAL A 210 -0.66 17.77 -3.69
CA VAL A 210 -1.66 18.43 -2.85
C VAL A 210 -2.86 17.49 -2.80
N HIS A 211 -3.40 17.27 -1.62
CA HIS A 211 -4.44 16.27 -1.38
C HIS A 211 -5.41 16.73 -0.29
N GLY A 212 -6.64 16.27 -0.38
CA GLY A 212 -7.60 16.28 0.70
C GLY A 212 -7.43 15.05 1.59
N GLU A 213 -8.51 14.52 2.07
CA GLU A 213 -8.57 13.32 2.89
C GLU A 213 -8.64 12.04 2.02
N HIS A 214 -8.82 10.90 2.64
CA HIS A 214 -9.02 9.65 1.90
C HIS A 214 -10.46 9.55 1.41
N VAL A 215 -10.71 8.73 0.38
CA VAL A 215 -12.07 8.43 -0.09
C VAL A 215 -12.88 7.86 1.06
N ALA A 216 -13.81 8.63 1.57
CA ALA A 216 -14.79 8.19 2.55
C ALA A 216 -16.09 7.79 1.84
N VAL A 217 -16.83 6.86 2.44
CA VAL A 217 -18.15 6.46 1.95
C VAL A 217 -19.19 7.24 2.73
N GLY A 218 -19.91 8.11 2.04
CA GLY A 218 -21.07 8.79 2.61
C GLY A 218 -20.75 10.08 3.36
N ASP A 219 -19.77 10.84 2.91
CA ASP A 219 -19.55 12.19 3.40
C ASP A 219 -20.75 13.07 3.11
N GLY A 220 -21.57 13.19 4.10
CA GLY A 220 -22.66 14.18 4.16
C GLY A 220 -22.32 15.23 5.21
N ASP A 221 -21.03 15.40 5.52
CA ASP A 221 -20.59 16.36 6.51
C ASP A 221 -20.76 17.78 6.00
N GLU A 222 -21.39 18.60 6.84
CA GLU A 222 -21.60 20.04 6.58
C GLU A 222 -20.34 20.87 6.88
N THR A 223 -19.19 20.21 7.19
CA THR A 223 -17.92 20.84 7.57
C THR A 223 -16.92 20.85 6.41
N ASP A 224 -16.02 21.82 6.40
CA ASP A 224 -14.94 21.89 5.42
C ASP A 224 -13.93 20.74 5.58
N GLU A 225 -13.50 20.13 4.48
CA GLU A 225 -12.45 19.12 4.46
C GLU A 225 -11.07 19.76 4.68
N GLY A 226 -10.23 19.16 5.53
CA GLY A 226 -8.82 19.54 5.65
C GLY A 226 -8.04 19.21 4.37
N TRP A 227 -6.89 19.85 4.20
CA TRP A 227 -6.01 19.58 3.05
C TRP A 227 -4.56 19.38 3.45
N GLY A 228 -3.80 18.73 2.61
CA GLY A 228 -2.38 18.50 2.85
C GLY A 228 -1.53 18.68 1.60
N ILE A 229 -0.25 18.94 1.86
CA ILE A 229 0.80 18.89 0.85
C ILE A 229 1.86 17.90 1.30
N ALA A 230 2.30 17.04 0.40
CA ALA A 230 3.37 16.09 0.67
C ALA A 230 4.44 16.14 -0.42
N GLY A 231 5.68 15.91 -0.03
CA GLY A 231 6.81 15.84 -0.94
C GLY A 231 7.83 14.79 -0.49
N ARG A 232 8.40 14.06 -1.45
CA ARG A 232 9.45 13.07 -1.21
C ARG A 232 10.54 13.19 -2.26
N LEU A 233 11.78 13.32 -1.80
CA LEU A 233 12.99 13.30 -2.62
C LEU A 233 13.83 12.09 -2.25
N THR A 234 14.25 11.30 -3.24
CA THR A 234 15.11 10.15 -3.03
C THR A 234 16.26 10.12 -4.01
N VAL A 235 17.42 9.68 -3.56
CA VAL A 235 18.63 9.52 -4.35
C VAL A 235 19.23 8.15 -4.08
N ALA A 236 19.74 7.50 -5.13
CA ALA A 236 20.57 6.30 -5.02
C ALA A 236 21.99 6.61 -5.51
N PRO A 237 22.87 7.12 -4.62
CA PRO A 237 24.23 7.47 -5.01
C PRO A 237 25.04 6.26 -5.52
N VAL A 238 24.76 5.08 -4.98
CA VAL A 238 25.32 3.81 -5.45
C VAL A 238 24.17 2.96 -5.98
N TYR A 239 24.32 2.42 -7.19
CA TYR A 239 23.38 1.47 -7.75
C TYR A 239 24.00 0.56 -8.80
N ASP A 240 24.23 -0.68 -8.44
CA ASP A 240 24.58 -1.77 -9.36
C ASP A 240 23.49 -2.85 -9.32
N LYS A 241 22.69 -2.91 -10.37
CA LYS A 241 21.60 -3.87 -10.48
C LYS A 241 22.09 -5.32 -10.58
N LYS A 242 23.27 -5.57 -11.18
CA LYS A 242 23.78 -6.93 -11.42
C LYS A 242 24.29 -7.54 -10.12
N ALA A 243 25.06 -6.78 -9.37
CA ALA A 243 25.58 -7.17 -8.08
C ALA A 243 24.54 -7.04 -6.94
N ASN A 244 23.38 -6.42 -7.22
CA ASN A 244 22.41 -6.00 -6.21
C ASN A 244 23.04 -5.16 -5.09
N HIS A 245 23.89 -4.20 -5.50
CA HIS A 245 24.49 -3.22 -4.60
C HIS A 245 23.77 -1.88 -4.78
N PHE A 246 23.30 -1.31 -3.69
CA PHE A 246 22.71 0.02 -3.70
C PHE A 246 22.87 0.72 -2.35
N VAL A 247 22.91 2.03 -2.38
CA VAL A 247 22.67 2.92 -1.26
C VAL A 247 21.52 3.83 -1.66
N HIS A 248 20.54 3.94 -0.80
CA HIS A 248 19.39 4.79 -0.93
C HIS A 248 19.36 5.78 0.23
N THR A 249 19.10 7.03 -0.05
CA THR A 249 18.76 8.05 0.93
C THR A 249 17.61 8.89 0.42
N GLY A 250 16.79 9.37 1.32
CA GLY A 250 15.67 10.23 0.99
C GLY A 250 15.19 11.04 2.18
N ILE A 251 14.30 11.94 1.87
CA ILE A 251 13.54 12.72 2.85
C ILE A 251 12.13 12.91 2.35
N SER A 252 11.18 12.80 3.25
CA SER A 252 9.76 13.05 3.04
C SER A 252 9.29 14.13 3.98
N VAL A 253 8.40 14.99 3.51
CA VAL A 253 7.72 15.99 4.33
C VAL A 253 6.25 15.99 3.96
N ARG A 254 5.37 16.03 4.94
CA ARG A 254 3.95 16.25 4.78
C ARG A 254 3.48 17.28 5.79
N ARG A 255 2.67 18.23 5.32
CA ARG A 255 1.91 19.14 6.16
C ARG A 255 0.43 18.93 5.88
N TRP A 256 -0.35 18.79 6.93
CA TRP A 256 -1.81 18.86 6.90
C TRP A 256 -2.24 20.19 7.52
N GLN A 257 -3.30 20.76 7.00
CA GLN A 257 -3.87 22.03 7.41
C GLN A 257 -5.38 21.90 7.57
N LYS A 258 -5.88 22.30 8.72
CA LYS A 258 -7.30 22.52 8.94
C LYS A 258 -7.84 23.57 7.98
N GLN A 259 -9.09 23.47 7.57
CA GLN A 259 -9.78 24.45 6.77
C GLN A 259 -11.15 24.78 7.38
N GLY A 260 -11.47 26.09 7.39
CA GLY A 260 -12.78 26.58 7.82
C GLY A 260 -13.17 26.14 9.24
N ASP A 261 -14.37 25.61 9.35
CA ASP A 261 -14.97 25.09 10.58
C ASP A 261 -14.72 23.61 10.82
N ASN A 262 -13.77 23.00 10.09
CA ASN A 262 -13.37 21.63 10.32
C ASN A 262 -13.02 21.42 11.80
N THR A 263 -13.85 20.62 12.47
CA THR A 263 -13.68 20.23 13.88
C THR A 263 -13.03 18.87 14.02
N SER A 264 -12.47 18.33 12.94
CA SER A 264 -11.84 17.00 12.92
C SER A 264 -10.81 16.92 14.03
N PHE A 265 -11.04 15.97 14.91
CA PHE A 265 -10.04 15.56 15.87
C PHE A 265 -8.98 14.77 15.11
N ILE A 266 -7.73 14.98 15.47
CA ILE A 266 -6.64 14.11 15.04
C ILE A 266 -6.37 13.19 16.20
N ASP A 267 -6.38 11.90 15.94
CA ASP A 267 -5.91 10.88 16.85
C ASP A 267 -4.80 10.07 16.15
N PHE A 268 -3.81 9.71 16.92
CA PHE A 268 -2.72 8.86 16.48
C PHE A 268 -2.77 7.59 17.31
N ASP A 269 -3.06 6.47 16.64
CA ASP A 269 -3.10 5.17 17.28
C ASP A 269 -2.37 4.11 16.44
N ASP A 270 -1.88 3.05 17.08
CA ASP A 270 -1.21 1.96 16.38
C ASP A 270 -1.41 0.62 17.07
N GLN A 271 -1.65 -0.39 16.25
CA GLN A 271 -1.69 -1.79 16.66
C GLN A 271 -0.28 -2.35 16.74
N PRO A 272 -0.03 -3.38 17.56
CA PRO A 272 1.30 -3.94 17.80
C PRO A 272 1.84 -4.78 16.63
N HIS A 273 1.91 -4.21 15.42
CA HIS A 273 2.31 -4.85 14.16
C HIS A 273 1.51 -6.10 13.78
N SER A 274 0.29 -6.20 14.28
CA SER A 274 -0.66 -7.28 14.00
C SER A 274 -2.05 -6.70 13.80
N HIS A 275 -2.65 -6.95 12.64
CA HIS A 275 -3.94 -6.37 12.27
C HIS A 275 -5.15 -7.15 12.82
N GLN A 276 -4.95 -8.39 13.27
CA GLN A 276 -6.02 -9.23 13.81
C GLN A 276 -6.58 -8.71 15.14
N THR A 277 -5.80 -7.98 15.92
CA THR A 277 -6.25 -7.33 17.16
C THR A 277 -6.74 -5.91 16.90
N THR A 278 -7.64 -5.42 17.75
CA THR A 278 -8.04 -4.01 17.82
C THR A 278 -7.40 -3.29 19.01
N VAL A 279 -6.50 -3.98 19.73
CA VAL A 279 -5.79 -3.41 20.87
C VAL A 279 -4.69 -2.49 20.35
N ASN A 280 -4.70 -1.23 20.77
CA ASN A 280 -3.68 -0.23 20.50
C ASN A 280 -2.84 -0.01 21.77
N PHE A 281 -1.53 0.00 21.63
CA PHE A 281 -0.60 0.36 22.69
C PHE A 281 -0.13 1.81 22.60
N LEU A 282 -0.27 2.39 21.42
CA LEU A 282 -0.12 3.82 21.15
C LEU A 282 -1.50 4.38 20.85
N ASN A 283 -1.93 5.39 21.59
CA ASN A 283 -3.21 6.06 21.33
C ASN A 283 -3.24 7.41 22.03
N THR A 284 -3.17 8.48 21.26
CA THR A 284 -3.24 9.85 21.79
C THR A 284 -4.65 10.23 22.24
N GLY A 285 -5.67 9.44 21.85
CA GLY A 285 -7.04 9.93 21.85
C GLY A 285 -7.20 11.13 20.93
N ALA A 286 -8.38 11.73 20.98
CA ALA A 286 -8.68 12.90 20.16
C ALA A 286 -7.91 14.14 20.64
N ILE A 287 -6.95 14.61 19.85
CA ILE A 287 -6.21 15.85 20.10
C ILE A 287 -7.07 17.04 19.69
N ALA A 288 -7.43 17.87 20.66
CA ALA A 288 -8.28 19.03 20.44
C ALA A 288 -7.50 20.24 19.91
N PHE A 289 -8.21 21.13 19.21
CA PHE A 289 -7.74 22.45 18.74
C PHE A 289 -6.55 22.37 17.76
N VAL A 290 -6.40 21.28 17.04
CA VAL A 290 -5.34 21.18 16.04
C VAL A 290 -5.61 22.13 14.89
N ASP A 291 -4.66 23.05 14.63
CA ASP A 291 -4.65 23.91 13.43
C ASP A 291 -3.97 23.20 12.26
N ASN A 292 -2.80 22.66 12.51
CA ASN A 292 -2.05 21.90 11.51
C ASN A 292 -1.07 20.94 12.16
N TYR A 293 -0.58 19.97 11.38
CA TYR A 293 0.57 19.18 11.78
C TYR A 293 1.54 18.95 10.61
N THR A 294 2.81 18.78 10.93
CA THR A 294 3.88 18.51 9.97
C THR A 294 4.61 17.24 10.36
N VAL A 295 4.84 16.36 9.38
CA VAL A 295 5.64 15.15 9.56
C VAL A 295 6.86 15.23 8.66
N VAL A 296 8.06 15.05 9.24
CA VAL A 296 9.32 14.97 8.52
C VAL A 296 9.89 13.56 8.66
N GLY A 297 10.22 12.91 7.54
CA GLY A 297 10.68 11.52 7.50
C GLY A 297 11.98 11.36 6.69
N PRO A 298 13.17 11.43 7.30
CA PRO A 298 14.40 10.95 6.66
C PRO A 298 14.40 9.42 6.53
N GLU A 299 14.97 8.92 5.42
CA GLU A 299 15.00 7.51 5.09
C GLU A 299 16.37 7.09 4.55
N LEU A 300 16.81 5.90 4.91
CA LEU A 300 18.06 5.29 4.49
C LEU A 300 17.86 3.81 4.20
N ALA A 301 18.50 3.31 3.15
CA ALA A 301 18.61 1.87 2.93
C ALA A 301 19.87 1.52 2.16
N PHE A 302 20.36 0.32 2.37
CA PHE A 302 21.41 -0.23 1.54
C PHE A 302 21.19 -1.72 1.28
N GLY A 303 21.81 -2.22 0.21
CA GLY A 303 21.86 -3.64 -0.11
C GLY A 303 23.20 -4.04 -0.68
N TYR A 304 23.68 -5.19 -0.26
CA TYR A 304 24.90 -5.81 -0.71
C TYR A 304 24.66 -7.31 -0.94
N GLY A 305 24.37 -7.68 -2.19
CA GLY A 305 24.00 -9.04 -2.52
C GLY A 305 22.74 -9.49 -1.77
N PRO A 306 22.81 -10.58 -0.98
CA PRO A 306 21.69 -11.11 -0.21
C PRO A 306 21.39 -10.34 1.09
N PHE A 307 22.30 -9.50 1.54
CA PHE A 307 22.18 -8.70 2.76
C PHE A 307 21.69 -7.30 2.46
N GLY A 308 20.95 -6.69 3.39
CA GLY A 308 20.62 -5.28 3.36
C GLY A 308 19.93 -4.82 4.63
N MET A 309 19.79 -3.50 4.73
CA MET A 309 19.09 -2.80 5.83
C MET A 309 18.29 -1.64 5.27
N GLN A 310 17.27 -1.23 6.04
CA GLN A 310 16.59 0.05 5.88
C GLN A 310 16.21 0.62 7.25
N ALA A 311 16.08 1.93 7.30
CA ALA A 311 15.64 2.66 8.49
C ALA A 311 14.89 3.93 8.07
N GLU A 312 13.92 4.32 8.86
CA GLU A 312 13.23 5.61 8.78
C GLU A 312 13.04 6.16 10.20
N TYR A 313 13.02 7.47 10.28
CA TYR A 313 12.66 8.22 11.47
C TYR A 313 11.54 9.19 11.10
N PHE A 314 10.60 9.43 11.99
CA PHE A 314 9.48 10.35 11.80
C PHE A 314 9.42 11.30 12.99
N GLN A 315 9.48 12.60 12.69
CA GLN A 315 9.19 13.67 13.61
C GLN A 315 7.84 14.26 13.26
N ILE A 316 6.97 14.41 14.24
CA ILE A 316 5.61 14.90 14.08
C ILE A 316 5.42 16.11 14.97
N ASP A 317 5.22 17.27 14.38
CA ASP A 317 4.99 18.53 15.07
C ASP A 317 3.52 18.89 14.87
N VAL A 318 2.74 18.98 15.97
CA VAL A 318 1.32 19.31 15.97
C VAL A 318 1.12 20.70 16.56
N ASN A 319 0.66 21.64 15.75
CA ASN A 319 0.36 23.00 16.18
C ASN A 319 -1.11 23.13 16.57
N ARG A 320 -1.39 23.74 17.70
CA ARG A 320 -2.73 23.90 18.27
C ARG A 320 -3.12 25.37 18.41
N GLU A 321 -4.42 25.67 18.25
CA GLU A 321 -4.92 27.06 18.31
C GLU A 321 -4.87 27.68 19.72
N THR A 322 -5.07 26.89 20.75
CA THR A 322 -5.25 27.39 22.14
C THR A 322 -4.42 26.66 23.20
N ASN A 323 -3.94 25.45 22.90
CA ASN A 323 -3.12 24.65 23.79
C ASN A 323 -1.65 24.71 23.34
N ASP A 324 -0.73 24.25 24.19
CA ASP A 324 0.67 24.09 23.81
C ASP A 324 0.82 23.11 22.64
N ASP A 325 1.75 23.40 21.72
CA ASP A 325 2.08 22.52 20.60
C ASP A 325 2.62 21.17 21.11
N LEU A 326 2.53 20.13 20.29
CA LEU A 326 2.94 18.77 20.66
C LEU A 326 3.97 18.22 19.69
N ASP A 327 4.92 17.46 20.24
CA ASP A 327 5.98 16.77 19.50
C ASP A 327 5.92 15.25 19.73
N PHE A 328 5.79 14.50 18.64
CA PHE A 328 5.83 13.03 18.70
C PHE A 328 6.91 12.48 17.76
N SER A 329 7.35 11.26 18.04
CA SER A 329 8.36 10.63 17.19
C SER A 329 8.17 9.13 17.07
N ALA A 330 8.58 8.59 15.90
CA ALA A 330 8.65 7.16 15.67
C ALA A 330 9.84 6.82 14.78
N SER A 331 10.38 5.62 14.94
CA SER A 331 11.47 5.15 14.11
C SER A 331 11.51 3.64 14.03
N TYR A 332 12.10 3.14 12.95
CA TYR A 332 12.44 1.73 12.84
C TYR A 332 13.77 1.52 12.13
N VAL A 333 14.37 0.38 12.41
CA VAL A 333 15.46 -0.19 11.65
C VAL A 333 15.16 -1.66 11.38
N GLU A 334 15.34 -2.09 10.13
CA GLU A 334 15.23 -3.50 9.76
C GLU A 334 16.44 -3.97 8.98
N GLY A 335 16.84 -5.23 9.19
CA GLY A 335 17.87 -5.92 8.42
C GLY A 335 17.33 -7.21 7.84
N TRP A 336 17.87 -7.64 6.70
CA TRP A 336 17.53 -8.92 6.08
C TRP A 336 18.73 -9.64 5.50
N TYR A 337 18.60 -10.97 5.41
CA TYR A 337 19.56 -11.82 4.73
C TYR A 337 18.86 -12.99 4.03
N TYR A 338 19.08 -13.13 2.72
CA TYR A 338 18.54 -14.24 1.94
C TYR A 338 19.54 -15.39 1.92
N LEU A 339 19.24 -16.49 2.63
CA LEU A 339 20.06 -17.69 2.77
C LEU A 339 20.35 -18.36 1.42
N THR A 340 19.45 -18.26 0.48
CA THR A 340 19.56 -18.78 -0.90
C THR A 340 20.29 -17.83 -1.84
N GLY A 341 20.72 -16.67 -1.33
CA GLY A 341 21.62 -15.73 -2.00
C GLY A 341 20.92 -14.79 -2.98
N GLU A 342 19.61 -14.62 -2.91
CA GLU A 342 18.89 -13.56 -3.64
C GLU A 342 19.11 -12.20 -3.00
N GLY A 343 19.03 -11.15 -3.81
CA GLY A 343 18.99 -9.78 -3.31
C GLY A 343 17.62 -9.15 -3.44
N ARG A 344 17.26 -8.29 -2.48
CA ARG A 344 16.03 -7.51 -2.53
C ARG A 344 16.10 -6.47 -3.66
N SER A 345 15.22 -6.57 -4.64
CA SER A 345 15.23 -5.69 -5.81
C SER A 345 14.93 -4.24 -5.42
N TYR A 346 15.81 -3.30 -5.77
CA TYR A 346 15.60 -1.87 -5.57
C TYR A 346 15.32 -1.15 -6.90
N LYS A 347 14.48 -0.10 -6.87
CA LYS A 347 14.02 0.68 -8.02
C LYS A 347 14.36 2.16 -7.84
N PRO A 348 15.56 2.63 -8.21
CA PRO A 348 16.03 3.98 -7.91
C PRO A 348 15.15 5.09 -8.51
N LYS A 349 14.51 4.86 -9.67
CA LYS A 349 13.58 5.81 -10.29
C LYS A 349 12.27 6.01 -9.52
N LYS A 350 12.03 5.23 -8.48
CA LYS A 350 10.85 5.30 -7.62
C LYS A 350 11.21 5.46 -6.16
N GLY A 351 12.49 5.22 -5.80
CA GLY A 351 12.92 5.14 -4.42
C GLY A 351 12.16 4.06 -3.64
N THR A 352 11.99 2.84 -4.19
CA THR A 352 11.18 1.78 -3.58
C THR A 352 11.75 0.40 -3.85
N PHE A 353 11.40 -0.56 -2.99
CA PHE A 353 11.71 -1.95 -3.24
C PHE A 353 10.77 -2.62 -4.25
N GLY A 354 11.18 -3.75 -4.75
CA GLY A 354 10.45 -4.58 -5.71
C GLY A 354 10.47 -6.05 -5.33
N ARG A 355 9.95 -6.85 -6.22
CA ARG A 355 9.75 -8.28 -6.05
C ARG A 355 11.07 -9.04 -5.91
N ILE A 356 11.14 -9.93 -4.93
CA ILE A 356 12.15 -10.99 -4.86
C ILE A 356 11.85 -12.01 -5.96
N LYS A 357 12.90 -12.46 -6.61
CA LYS A 357 12.83 -13.49 -7.65
C LYS A 357 13.79 -14.62 -7.26
N PRO A 358 13.26 -15.79 -6.88
CA PRO A 358 14.12 -16.95 -6.60
C PRO A 358 15.05 -17.25 -7.77
N LYS A 359 16.27 -17.64 -7.49
CA LYS A 359 17.22 -18.13 -8.51
C LYS A 359 16.68 -19.36 -9.22
N LYS A 360 15.96 -20.22 -8.47
CA LYS A 360 15.24 -21.38 -8.99
C LYS A 360 13.94 -21.54 -8.21
N ASN A 361 12.78 -21.52 -8.91
CA ASN A 361 11.49 -21.66 -8.27
C ASN A 361 11.28 -23.08 -7.73
N LEU A 362 10.34 -23.22 -6.79
CA LEU A 362 9.94 -24.53 -6.28
C LEU A 362 9.40 -25.44 -7.40
N SER A 363 8.55 -24.88 -8.30
CA SER A 363 8.02 -25.59 -9.46
C SER A 363 9.09 -26.12 -10.43
N ASP A 364 10.27 -25.53 -10.43
CA ASP A 364 11.39 -25.89 -11.30
C ASP A 364 12.38 -26.83 -10.59
N GLY A 365 11.98 -27.39 -9.45
CA GLY A 365 12.82 -28.27 -8.61
C GLY A 365 13.85 -27.51 -7.76
N GLY A 366 13.67 -26.22 -7.53
CA GLY A 366 14.46 -25.42 -6.58
C GLY A 366 13.82 -25.38 -5.20
N LEU A 367 14.50 -24.68 -4.27
CA LEU A 367 13.98 -24.40 -2.91
C LEU A 367 13.14 -23.10 -2.86
N GLY A 368 13.07 -22.34 -3.95
CA GLY A 368 12.59 -20.96 -3.88
C GLY A 368 13.66 -20.03 -3.27
N ALA A 369 13.24 -18.89 -2.74
CA ALA A 369 14.10 -17.97 -1.99
C ALA A 369 13.72 -17.95 -0.51
N LEU A 370 14.68 -18.20 0.37
CA LEU A 370 14.50 -18.21 1.82
C LEU A 370 15.28 -17.04 2.42
N GLY A 371 14.58 -16.14 3.11
CA GLY A 371 15.13 -14.96 3.76
C GLY A 371 14.78 -14.89 5.24
N LEU A 372 15.69 -14.34 6.01
CA LEU A 372 15.50 -13.96 7.41
C LEU A 372 15.46 -12.44 7.47
N ALA A 373 14.65 -11.90 8.37
CA ALA A 373 14.62 -10.46 8.66
C ALA A 373 14.43 -10.21 10.15
N VAL A 374 14.97 -9.09 10.63
CA VAL A 374 14.76 -8.59 11.98
C VAL A 374 14.44 -7.11 11.91
N ARG A 375 13.51 -6.65 12.73
CA ARG A 375 13.13 -5.24 12.86
C ARG A 375 13.03 -4.85 14.32
N TYR A 376 13.50 -3.66 14.62
CA TYR A 376 13.23 -2.95 15.86
C TYR A 376 12.49 -1.67 15.54
N THR A 377 11.42 -1.41 16.29
CA THR A 377 10.64 -0.17 16.18
C THR A 377 10.55 0.49 17.54
N THR A 378 10.43 1.81 17.55
CA THR A 378 10.13 2.60 18.75
C THR A 378 9.27 3.80 18.35
N ALA A 379 8.29 4.12 19.17
CA ALA A 379 7.47 5.33 19.04
C ALA A 379 7.18 5.92 20.41
N ASN A 380 7.07 7.25 20.44
CA ASN A 380 6.63 8.00 21.63
C ASN A 380 5.54 8.99 21.18
N MET A 381 4.35 8.84 21.77
CA MET A 381 3.16 9.66 21.56
C MET A 381 2.74 10.42 22.81
N THR A 382 3.66 10.61 23.76
CA THR A 382 3.42 11.36 25.00
C THR A 382 4.14 12.70 24.92
N ASP A 383 3.39 13.78 24.96
CA ASP A 383 3.92 15.14 25.10
C ASP A 383 2.85 16.08 25.67
N GLY A 384 3.26 17.03 26.51
CA GLY A 384 2.37 18.01 27.16
C GLY A 384 1.20 17.37 27.90
N ASP A 385 -0.02 17.70 27.48
CA ASP A 385 -1.27 17.19 28.03
C ASP A 385 -1.76 15.89 27.36
N VAL A 386 -1.03 15.39 26.36
CA VAL A 386 -1.36 14.16 25.64
C VAL A 386 -0.51 13.00 26.14
N GLN A 387 -1.15 11.95 26.64
CA GLN A 387 -0.52 10.73 27.15
C GLN A 387 -0.80 9.56 26.19
N GLY A 388 -0.26 9.65 24.97
CA GLY A 388 -0.47 8.65 23.92
C GLY A 388 0.40 7.38 24.06
N GLY A 389 1.34 7.40 25.00
CA GLY A 389 2.20 6.29 25.37
C GLY A 389 3.44 6.10 24.50
N GLY A 390 4.30 5.21 24.95
CA GLY A 390 5.48 4.74 24.24
C GLY A 390 5.42 3.24 23.97
N GLN A 391 6.01 2.80 22.88
CA GLN A 391 6.08 1.39 22.51
C GLN A 391 7.42 1.06 21.85
N HIS A 392 7.99 -0.07 22.25
CA HIS A 392 9.13 -0.68 21.61
C HIS A 392 8.75 -2.08 21.11
N THR A 393 9.21 -2.47 19.92
CA THR A 393 8.86 -3.79 19.37
C THR A 393 10.03 -4.42 18.66
N TRP A 394 10.29 -5.70 18.98
CA TRP A 394 11.19 -6.55 18.19
C TRP A 394 10.38 -7.52 17.35
N THR A 395 10.71 -7.61 16.07
CA THR A 395 10.10 -8.59 15.15
C THR A 395 11.17 -9.39 14.45
N GLY A 396 11.09 -10.72 14.56
CA GLY A 396 11.87 -11.67 13.76
C GLY A 396 10.99 -12.31 12.70
N ALA A 397 11.46 -12.42 11.45
CA ALA A 397 10.68 -12.96 10.34
C ALA A 397 11.46 -13.98 9.50
N VAL A 398 10.74 -15.00 9.04
CA VAL A 398 11.16 -15.93 8.00
C VAL A 398 10.29 -15.72 6.78
N ASN A 399 10.92 -15.42 5.63
CA ASN A 399 10.25 -15.18 4.36
C ASN A 399 10.62 -16.30 3.37
N TRP A 400 9.63 -17.06 2.91
CA TRP A 400 9.85 -18.07 1.88
C TRP A 400 9.07 -17.72 0.61
N HIS A 401 9.80 -17.45 -0.46
CA HIS A 401 9.25 -17.19 -1.79
C HIS A 401 9.34 -18.47 -2.61
N ALA A 402 8.25 -19.25 -2.69
CA ALA A 402 8.20 -20.47 -3.50
C ALA A 402 8.43 -20.18 -5.00
N ASN A 403 7.93 -19.04 -5.44
CA ASN A 403 8.16 -18.43 -6.74
C ASN A 403 7.98 -16.89 -6.61
N PRO A 404 8.14 -16.08 -7.68
CA PRO A 404 7.99 -14.63 -7.56
C PRO A 404 6.60 -14.13 -7.12
N TYR A 405 5.58 -14.97 -7.08
CA TYR A 405 4.18 -14.59 -6.86
C TYR A 405 3.53 -15.24 -5.65
N VAL A 406 4.15 -16.29 -5.12
CA VAL A 406 3.69 -17.02 -3.93
C VAL A 406 4.73 -16.87 -2.83
N VAL A 407 4.31 -16.31 -1.71
CA VAL A 407 5.16 -16.03 -0.55
C VAL A 407 4.47 -16.53 0.72
N MET A 408 5.23 -17.17 1.58
CA MET A 408 4.83 -17.47 2.95
C MET A 408 5.74 -16.74 3.92
N ARG A 409 5.17 -16.19 4.99
CA ARG A 409 5.90 -15.53 6.07
C ARG A 409 5.49 -16.12 7.40
N ALA A 410 6.44 -16.20 8.30
CA ALA A 410 6.20 -16.48 9.71
C ALA A 410 6.98 -15.43 10.52
N GLU A 411 6.34 -14.86 11.52
CA GLU A 411 6.88 -13.79 12.34
C GLU A 411 6.65 -14.06 13.82
N TYR A 412 7.64 -13.67 14.61
CA TYR A 412 7.51 -13.57 16.06
C TYR A 412 7.76 -12.11 16.45
N ILE A 413 6.84 -11.56 17.20
CA ILE A 413 6.83 -10.17 17.65
C ILE A 413 6.83 -10.14 19.16
N LYS A 414 7.74 -9.40 19.77
CA LYS A 414 7.72 -9.05 21.19
C LYS A 414 7.42 -7.57 21.31
N VAL A 415 6.30 -7.26 21.91
CA VAL A 415 5.86 -5.89 22.20
C VAL A 415 6.33 -5.54 23.63
N MET A 416 6.66 -4.29 23.85
CA MET A 416 6.98 -3.71 25.14
C MET A 416 6.33 -2.32 25.19
N ALA A 417 5.19 -2.22 25.85
CA ALA A 417 4.51 -0.95 26.08
C ALA A 417 5.11 -0.26 27.28
N ASP A 418 5.44 1.03 27.15
CA ASP A 418 5.93 1.83 28.26
C ASP A 418 4.83 2.04 29.29
N ASN A 419 5.18 2.36 30.53
CA ASN A 419 4.20 2.48 31.64
C ASN A 419 3.16 3.59 31.45
N ASP A 420 3.44 4.58 30.60
CA ASP A 420 2.57 5.69 30.23
C ASP A 420 1.69 5.38 29.00
N ALA A 421 1.83 4.21 28.37
CA ALA A 421 0.96 3.76 27.29
C ALA A 421 -0.46 3.46 27.80
N VAL A 422 -1.44 3.46 26.90
CA VAL A 422 -2.86 3.12 27.20
C VAL A 422 -2.98 1.77 27.91
N ASN A 423 -2.17 0.78 27.52
CA ASN A 423 -2.03 -0.52 28.16
C ASN A 423 -0.61 -0.64 28.73
N GLY A 424 -0.23 0.32 29.59
CA GLY A 424 1.15 0.51 30.05
C GLY A 424 1.71 -0.66 30.81
N GLY A 425 2.98 -0.97 30.53
CA GLY A 425 3.71 -2.08 31.13
C GLY A 425 3.33 -3.45 30.56
N ASP A 426 2.46 -3.53 29.55
CA ASP A 426 2.06 -4.78 28.90
C ASP A 426 3.13 -5.25 27.90
N GLU A 427 3.48 -6.52 27.95
CA GLU A 427 4.54 -7.10 27.15
C GLU A 427 4.13 -8.39 26.41
N PRO A 428 3.07 -8.38 25.61
CA PRO A 428 2.62 -9.57 24.90
C PRO A 428 3.64 -10.06 23.87
N SER A 429 3.50 -11.33 23.49
CA SER A 429 4.20 -11.94 22.39
C SER A 429 3.21 -12.39 21.33
N ILE A 430 3.55 -12.20 20.05
CA ILE A 430 2.67 -12.51 18.93
C ILE A 430 3.40 -13.43 17.96
N PHE A 431 2.79 -14.54 17.61
CA PHE A 431 3.22 -15.37 16.49
C PHE A 431 2.21 -15.23 15.37
N GLN A 432 2.66 -14.88 14.16
CA GLN A 432 1.76 -14.74 13.03
C GLN A 432 2.34 -15.34 11.74
N MET A 433 1.45 -15.84 10.90
CA MET A 433 1.80 -16.41 9.60
C MET A 433 0.95 -15.78 8.50
N ARG A 434 1.55 -15.55 7.34
CA ARG A 434 0.85 -15.08 6.13
C ARG A 434 1.12 -15.98 4.94
N MET A 435 0.05 -16.34 4.23
CA MET A 435 0.11 -16.86 2.86
C MET A 435 -0.25 -15.72 1.90
N GLN A 436 0.67 -15.39 0.99
CA GLN A 436 0.46 -14.37 -0.02
C GLN A 436 0.50 -14.98 -1.41
N ILE A 437 -0.48 -14.63 -2.24
CA ILE A 437 -0.45 -14.83 -3.68
C ILE A 437 -0.74 -13.49 -4.38
N ASP A 438 -0.01 -13.16 -5.46
CA ASP A 438 -0.29 -11.97 -6.24
C ASP A 438 -0.05 -12.19 -7.75
N TRP A 439 -0.75 -11.42 -8.59
CA TRP A 439 -0.67 -11.50 -10.05
C TRP A 439 -0.69 -10.15 -10.74
#